data_1481fc5afadd7faa7426f00b62b9edb9
#
_entry.id   1481fc5afadd7faa7426f00b62b9edb9
#
_cell.length_a   1.000
_cell.length_b   1.000
_cell.length_c   1.000
_cell.angle_alpha   90.00
_cell.angle_beta   90.00
_cell.angle_gamma   90.00
#
_symmetry.space_group_name_H-M   'P 1'
#
loop_
_entity.id
_entity.type
_entity.pdbx_description
1 polymer ?
#
loop_
_entity_poly.entity_id
_entity_poly.type
_entity_poly.pdbx_seq_one_letter_code
_entity_poly.pdbx_strand_id
1 'polypeptide(L)'
;RESGNESEIASLNTVLGVDPSSIKPDQYVLMRPDQDLLAAYRWNVLNQIRKKKTSVVQKLIEYFRKNVGQEITGEELKYLAKDKKEWARRVRQLRTEQGWPIVTKNSGREDLAVGVYVLEEDRQAYEHDRSIPDLVRVAVLQRDRFKCVECGWHRGMLSPDDPRKMLELHHNQHHKDKGTNTVDNLITLCNVHHDEQHRKARRPM
;
A
#
# COMPACT_ATOMS: atom_id res chain seq x y z
N ARG A 1 11.42 18.27 -30.77
CA ARG A 1 12.10 17.03 -31.16
C ARG A 1 13.59 17.26 -31.03
N GLU A 2 14.16 17.14 -29.85
CA GLU A 2 15.60 16.97 -29.73
C GLU A 2 15.88 15.47 -29.95
N SER A 3 16.81 15.17 -30.83
CA SER A 3 17.25 13.85 -31.23
C SER A 3 17.95 13.18 -30.04
N GLY A 4 17.19 12.54 -29.16
CA GLY A 4 17.76 11.59 -28.20
C GLY A 4 18.40 10.43 -28.95
N ASN A 5 19.49 9.89 -28.43
CA ASN A 5 20.18 8.75 -28.96
C ASN A 5 19.20 7.53 -28.97
N GLU A 6 19.18 6.74 -30.05
CA GLU A 6 18.29 5.57 -30.20
C GLU A 6 18.40 4.58 -29.02
N SER A 7 19.58 4.46 -28.40
CA SER A 7 19.80 3.62 -27.22
C SER A 7 19.08 4.15 -25.97
N GLU A 8 18.95 5.47 -25.80
CA GLU A 8 18.21 6.09 -24.70
C GLU A 8 16.71 5.95 -24.90
N ILE A 9 16.24 6.07 -26.14
CA ILE A 9 14.84 5.83 -26.51
C ILE A 9 14.46 4.37 -26.25
N ALA A 10 15.33 3.42 -26.59
CA ALA A 10 15.12 1.99 -26.34
C ALA A 10 15.07 1.68 -24.82
N SER A 11 15.94 2.31 -24.02
CA SER A 11 15.92 2.17 -22.55
C SER A 11 14.65 2.76 -21.92
N LEU A 12 14.15 3.87 -22.43
CA LEU A 12 12.88 4.46 -22.04
C LEU A 12 11.69 3.56 -22.37
N ASN A 13 11.66 2.92 -23.50
CA ASN A 13 10.63 1.95 -23.86
C ASN A 13 10.59 0.79 -22.86
N THR A 14 11.75 0.32 -22.43
CA THR A 14 11.86 -0.78 -21.45
C THR A 14 11.39 -0.32 -20.06
N VAL A 15 11.74 0.89 -19.64
CA VAL A 15 11.39 1.42 -18.29
C VAL A 15 9.97 2.00 -18.23
N LEU A 16 9.55 2.74 -19.26
CA LEU A 16 8.26 3.41 -19.28
C LEU A 16 7.14 2.55 -19.88
N GLY A 17 7.47 1.46 -20.59
CA GLY A 17 6.49 0.66 -21.31
C GLY A 17 5.74 1.47 -22.38
N VAL A 18 6.34 2.56 -22.88
CA VAL A 18 5.76 3.47 -23.87
C VAL A 18 6.55 3.36 -25.15
N ASP A 19 5.88 2.99 -26.24
CA ASP A 19 6.44 3.12 -27.57
C ASP A 19 6.57 4.61 -27.94
N PRO A 20 7.79 5.13 -28.23
CA PRO A 20 7.99 6.52 -28.65
C PRO A 20 7.15 6.91 -29.87
N SER A 21 6.85 5.97 -30.76
CA SER A 21 6.00 6.20 -31.92
C SER A 21 4.54 6.49 -31.53
N SER A 22 4.14 6.11 -30.32
CA SER A 22 2.80 6.36 -29.79
C SER A 22 2.64 7.75 -29.18
N ILE A 23 3.72 8.53 -29.04
CA ILE A 23 3.68 9.88 -28.46
C ILE A 23 3.08 10.84 -29.50
N LYS A 24 1.94 11.43 -29.16
CA LYS A 24 1.27 12.40 -30.03
C LYS A 24 2.09 13.69 -30.13
N PRO A 25 1.89 14.51 -31.21
CA PRO A 25 2.68 15.72 -31.46
C PRO A 25 2.71 16.76 -30.36
N ASP A 26 1.70 16.76 -29.47
CA ASP A 26 1.53 17.68 -28.33
C ASP A 26 1.90 17.05 -26.98
N GLN A 27 2.44 15.84 -27.00
CA GLN A 27 2.95 15.13 -25.82
C GLN A 27 4.47 15.17 -25.82
N TYR A 28 5.04 15.55 -24.67
CA TYR A 28 6.49 15.64 -24.49
C TYR A 28 6.93 14.66 -23.40
N VAL A 29 7.94 13.89 -23.69
CA VAL A 29 8.71 13.17 -22.65
C VAL A 29 10.01 13.97 -22.47
N LEU A 30 10.17 14.54 -21.29
CA LEU A 30 11.38 15.27 -20.95
C LEU A 30 12.49 14.25 -20.65
N MET A 31 13.47 14.17 -21.54
CA MET A 31 14.65 13.31 -21.38
C MET A 31 15.84 14.17 -20.96
N ARG A 32 16.11 14.22 -19.67
CA ARG A 32 17.32 14.82 -19.12
C ARG A 32 18.13 13.75 -18.37
N PRO A 33 19.47 13.87 -18.33
CA PRO A 33 20.30 12.92 -17.56
C PRO A 33 19.96 12.83 -16.07
N ASP A 34 19.37 13.90 -15.52
CA ASP A 34 18.93 14.03 -14.13
C ASP A 34 17.45 13.67 -13.91
N GLN A 35 16.75 13.24 -14.96
CA GLN A 35 15.34 12.87 -14.86
C GLN A 35 15.17 11.56 -14.08
N ASP A 36 14.28 11.58 -13.07
CA ASP A 36 13.85 10.37 -12.39
C ASP A 36 12.90 9.56 -13.29
N LEU A 37 13.47 8.55 -13.96
CA LEU A 37 12.74 7.68 -14.88
C LEU A 37 11.66 6.85 -14.16
N LEU A 38 11.89 6.47 -12.91
CA LEU A 38 10.91 5.73 -12.11
C LEU A 38 9.71 6.61 -11.77
N ALA A 39 9.94 7.87 -11.41
CA ALA A 39 8.87 8.84 -11.17
C ALA A 39 8.07 9.11 -12.44
N ALA A 40 8.74 9.24 -13.59
CA ALA A 40 8.09 9.44 -14.89
C ALA A 40 7.24 8.23 -15.29
N TYR A 41 7.75 7.01 -15.11
CA TYR A 41 6.98 5.77 -15.32
C TYR A 41 5.74 5.71 -14.42
N ARG A 42 5.93 5.95 -13.13
CA ARG A 42 4.86 5.95 -12.14
C ARG A 42 3.76 6.97 -12.49
N TRP A 43 4.15 8.16 -12.92
CA TRP A 43 3.22 9.20 -13.38
C TRP A 43 2.43 8.78 -14.62
N ASN A 44 3.09 8.10 -15.56
CA ASN A 44 2.41 7.56 -16.74
C ASN A 44 1.38 6.48 -16.37
N VAL A 45 1.75 5.53 -15.51
CA VAL A 45 0.83 4.50 -14.98
C VAL A 45 -0.38 5.16 -14.29
N LEU A 46 -0.16 6.19 -13.48
CA LEU A 46 -1.21 6.94 -12.80
C LEU A 46 -2.19 7.56 -13.81
N ASN A 47 -1.68 8.19 -14.88
CA ASN A 47 -2.49 8.78 -15.92
C ASN A 47 -3.30 7.75 -16.71
N GLN A 48 -2.75 6.58 -16.99
CA GLN A 48 -3.47 5.48 -17.63
C GLN A 48 -4.64 5.01 -16.77
N ILE A 49 -4.41 4.80 -15.46
CA ILE A 49 -5.48 4.40 -14.53
C ILE A 49 -6.53 5.52 -14.39
N ARG A 50 -6.10 6.78 -14.31
CA ARG A 50 -7.00 7.94 -14.19
C ARG A 50 -8.00 8.03 -15.33
N LYS A 51 -7.62 7.67 -16.56
CA LYS A 51 -8.47 7.68 -17.76
C LYS A 51 -9.53 6.57 -17.76
N LYS A 52 -9.36 5.50 -17.01
CA LYS A 52 -10.30 4.36 -16.99
C LYS A 52 -11.70 4.79 -16.54
N LYS A 53 -12.73 4.17 -17.11
CA LYS A 53 -14.15 4.36 -16.73
C LYS A 53 -14.54 3.43 -15.57
N THR A 54 -13.80 3.49 -14.47
CA THR A 54 -14.03 2.68 -13.26
C THR A 54 -14.26 3.57 -12.05
N SER A 55 -14.72 2.99 -10.95
CA SER A 55 -14.96 3.73 -9.70
C SER A 55 -13.65 4.29 -9.12
N VAL A 56 -13.74 5.32 -8.28
CA VAL A 56 -12.58 5.90 -7.59
C VAL A 56 -11.88 4.82 -6.73
N VAL A 57 -12.64 3.99 -6.03
CA VAL A 57 -12.09 2.90 -5.19
C VAL A 57 -11.27 1.93 -6.04
N GLN A 58 -11.79 1.50 -7.19
CA GLN A 58 -11.08 0.61 -8.11
C GLN A 58 -9.79 1.24 -8.66
N LYS A 59 -9.80 2.54 -9.00
CA LYS A 59 -8.61 3.26 -9.44
C LYS A 59 -7.55 3.34 -8.34
N LEU A 60 -7.97 3.68 -7.13
CA LEU A 60 -7.07 3.79 -5.98
C LEU A 60 -6.39 2.45 -5.69
N ILE A 61 -7.16 1.36 -5.58
CA ILE A 61 -6.55 0.05 -5.29
C ILE A 61 -5.68 -0.44 -6.44
N GLU A 62 -6.07 -0.22 -7.69
CA GLU A 62 -5.23 -0.58 -8.84
C GLU A 62 -3.88 0.15 -8.80
N TYR A 63 -3.89 1.45 -8.46
CA TYR A 63 -2.67 2.24 -8.35
C TYR A 63 -1.78 1.77 -7.20
N PHE A 64 -2.35 1.48 -6.05
CA PHE A 64 -1.64 0.88 -4.91
C PHE A 64 -0.98 -0.45 -5.29
N ARG A 65 -1.71 -1.35 -5.95
CA ARG A 65 -1.19 -2.66 -6.38
C ARG A 65 -0.08 -2.59 -7.42
N LYS A 66 -0.03 -1.52 -8.21
CA LYS A 66 1.08 -1.25 -9.14
C LYS A 66 2.32 -0.67 -8.44
N ASN A 67 2.18 -0.22 -7.20
CA ASN A 67 3.21 0.46 -6.43
C ASN A 67 3.34 -0.13 -5.02
N VAL A 68 3.29 -1.47 -4.89
CA VAL A 68 3.42 -2.15 -3.59
C VAL A 68 4.77 -1.80 -2.94
N GLY A 69 4.75 -1.46 -1.67
CA GLY A 69 5.93 -1.04 -0.91
C GLY A 69 6.44 0.37 -1.22
N GLN A 70 5.87 1.06 -2.21
CA GLN A 70 6.29 2.41 -2.58
C GLN A 70 5.47 3.48 -1.85
N GLU A 71 6.12 4.59 -1.55
CA GLU A 71 5.46 5.76 -0.99
C GLU A 71 4.60 6.45 -2.05
N ILE A 72 3.33 6.66 -1.74
CA ILE A 72 2.35 7.35 -2.59
C ILE A 72 1.87 8.58 -1.84
N THR A 73 1.93 9.74 -2.49
CA THR A 73 1.48 11.00 -1.87
C THR A 73 -0.02 11.19 -1.95
N GLY A 74 -0.57 11.93 -1.01
CA GLY A 74 -1.99 12.33 -1.04
C GLY A 74 -2.35 13.12 -2.30
N GLU A 75 -1.41 13.90 -2.86
CA GLU A 75 -1.62 14.63 -4.11
C GLU A 75 -1.77 13.70 -5.31
N GLU A 76 -0.98 12.62 -5.40
CA GLU A 76 -1.15 11.59 -6.43
C GLU A 76 -2.54 10.93 -6.34
N LEU A 77 -2.98 10.57 -5.12
CA LEU A 77 -4.27 9.93 -4.90
C LEU A 77 -5.44 10.88 -5.20
N LYS A 78 -5.31 12.15 -4.83
CA LYS A 78 -6.26 13.21 -5.14
C LYS A 78 -6.38 13.42 -6.65
N TYR A 79 -5.26 13.54 -7.34
CA TYR A 79 -5.21 13.65 -8.80
C TYR A 79 -5.83 12.44 -9.49
N LEU A 80 -5.50 11.22 -9.04
CA LEU A 80 -6.08 9.98 -9.54
C LEU A 80 -7.61 9.94 -9.38
N ALA A 81 -8.11 10.46 -8.27
CA ALA A 81 -9.54 10.58 -7.99
C ALA A 81 -10.23 11.72 -8.73
N LYS A 82 -9.53 12.44 -9.62
CA LYS A 82 -10.04 13.63 -10.34
C LYS A 82 -10.52 14.72 -9.37
N ASP A 83 -9.73 14.99 -8.34
CA ASP A 83 -9.96 16.02 -7.31
C ASP A 83 -11.28 15.86 -6.53
N LYS A 84 -11.89 14.67 -6.56
CA LYS A 84 -13.08 14.39 -5.74
C LYS A 84 -12.71 14.48 -4.25
N LYS A 85 -13.43 15.32 -3.50
CA LYS A 85 -13.16 15.59 -2.08
C LYS A 85 -13.13 14.35 -1.18
N GLU A 86 -13.79 13.27 -1.58
CA GLU A 86 -13.91 12.04 -0.78
C GLU A 86 -12.79 11.01 -0.99
N TRP A 87 -11.73 11.31 -1.74
CA TRP A 87 -10.67 10.33 -2.03
C TRP A 87 -10.05 9.72 -0.77
N ALA A 88 -9.78 10.55 0.25
CA ALA A 88 -9.19 10.09 1.50
C ALA A 88 -10.12 9.13 2.27
N ARG A 89 -11.45 9.37 2.25
CA ARG A 89 -12.45 8.43 2.78
C ARG A 89 -12.41 7.11 2.02
N ARG A 90 -12.24 7.14 0.69
CA ARG A 90 -12.15 5.90 -0.11
C ARG A 90 -10.87 5.12 0.18
N VAL A 91 -9.75 5.78 0.44
CA VAL A 91 -8.52 5.10 0.93
C VAL A 91 -8.77 4.46 2.29
N ARG A 92 -9.43 5.16 3.22
CA ARG A 92 -9.80 4.57 4.51
C ARG A 92 -10.71 3.35 4.33
N GLN A 93 -11.69 3.42 3.44
CA GLN A 93 -12.58 2.29 3.12
C GLN A 93 -11.79 1.06 2.62
N LEU A 94 -10.81 1.25 1.73
CA LEU A 94 -9.92 0.17 1.29
C LEU A 94 -9.21 -0.50 2.47
N ARG A 95 -8.71 0.29 3.43
CA ARG A 95 -8.00 -0.21 4.59
C ARG A 95 -8.93 -0.89 5.60
N THR A 96 -9.97 -0.19 6.05
CA THR A 96 -10.79 -0.64 7.19
C THR A 96 -11.89 -1.62 6.80
N GLU A 97 -12.53 -1.45 5.64
CA GLU A 97 -13.64 -2.32 5.23
C GLU A 97 -13.17 -3.48 4.35
N GLN A 98 -12.19 -3.24 3.47
CA GLN A 98 -11.69 -4.24 2.55
C GLN A 98 -10.42 -4.95 3.02
N GLY A 99 -9.77 -4.46 4.09
CA GLY A 99 -8.62 -5.12 4.70
C GLY A 99 -7.33 -5.03 3.88
N TRP A 100 -7.18 -4.02 3.02
CA TRP A 100 -5.89 -3.78 2.36
C TRP A 100 -4.89 -3.19 3.35
N PRO A 101 -3.64 -3.69 3.43
CA PRO A 101 -2.62 -3.19 4.36
C PRO A 101 -2.03 -1.86 3.88
N ILE A 102 -2.90 -0.84 3.74
CA ILE A 102 -2.51 0.53 3.41
C ILE A 102 -2.19 1.25 4.71
N VAL A 103 -0.93 1.60 4.90
CA VAL A 103 -0.43 2.27 6.09
C VAL A 103 -0.10 3.74 5.83
N THR A 104 -0.10 4.52 6.89
CA THR A 104 0.30 5.93 6.94
C THR A 104 1.13 6.16 8.20
N LYS A 105 1.69 7.35 8.37
CA LYS A 105 2.34 7.73 9.62
C LYS A 105 1.52 7.36 10.86
N ASN A 106 0.23 7.63 10.84
CA ASN A 106 -0.66 7.47 12.00
C ASN A 106 -1.29 6.07 12.11
N SER A 107 -1.09 5.19 11.13
CA SER A 107 -1.76 3.89 11.10
C SER A 107 -0.84 2.69 10.88
N GLY A 108 0.42 2.82 11.25
CA GLY A 108 1.34 1.69 11.24
C GLY A 108 2.80 2.00 10.87
N ARG A 109 3.08 3.21 10.36
CA ARG A 109 4.41 3.59 9.85
C ARG A 109 4.83 4.97 10.34
N GLU A 110 5.43 5.07 11.53
CA GLU A 110 5.91 6.35 12.11
C GLU A 110 7.01 7.03 11.27
N ASP A 111 7.73 6.27 10.48
CA ASP A 111 8.79 6.73 9.57
C ASP A 111 8.27 7.50 8.36
N LEU A 112 7.00 7.37 8.01
CA LEU A 112 6.41 8.07 6.87
C LEU A 112 6.16 9.55 7.15
N ALA A 113 6.25 10.36 6.12
CA ALA A 113 5.78 11.74 6.16
C ALA A 113 4.24 11.81 6.28
N VAL A 114 3.72 12.91 6.81
CA VAL A 114 2.27 13.16 6.86
C VAL A 114 1.72 13.24 5.43
N GLY A 115 0.60 12.58 5.17
CA GLY A 115 -0.01 12.57 3.84
C GLY A 115 0.60 11.56 2.85
N VAL A 116 1.49 10.71 3.32
CA VAL A 116 2.06 9.60 2.55
C VAL A 116 1.37 8.29 2.93
N TYR A 117 1.16 7.45 1.93
CA TYR A 117 0.48 6.16 2.00
C TYR A 117 1.34 5.07 1.36
N VAL A 118 1.33 3.88 1.95
CA VAL A 118 2.03 2.70 1.39
C VAL A 118 1.09 1.50 1.44
N LEU A 119 0.95 0.76 0.36
CA LEU A 119 0.41 -0.59 0.38
C LEU A 119 1.57 -1.55 0.67
N GLU A 120 1.59 -2.18 1.83
CA GLU A 120 2.73 -3.00 2.27
C GLU A 120 2.81 -4.34 1.54
N GLU A 121 1.66 -4.92 1.17
CA GLU A 121 1.57 -6.20 0.46
C GLU A 121 0.31 -6.25 -0.41
N ASP A 122 0.36 -6.92 -1.56
CA ASP A 122 -0.81 -7.17 -2.43
C ASP A 122 -1.65 -8.34 -1.91
N ARG A 123 -2.05 -8.25 -0.65
CA ARG A 123 -2.87 -9.23 0.05
C ARG A 123 -3.85 -8.52 0.98
N GLN A 124 -5.12 -8.89 0.91
CA GLN A 124 -6.12 -8.44 1.88
C GLN A 124 -5.99 -9.21 3.19
N ALA A 125 -6.24 -8.55 4.31
CA ALA A 125 -6.37 -9.18 5.61
C ALA A 125 -7.47 -10.27 5.59
N TYR A 126 -7.36 -11.25 6.45
CA TYR A 126 -8.41 -12.24 6.65
C TYR A 126 -9.73 -11.56 7.02
N GLU A 127 -10.85 -12.12 6.60
CA GLU A 127 -12.16 -11.47 6.72
C GLU A 127 -12.49 -11.06 8.16
N HIS A 128 -12.13 -11.89 9.14
CA HIS A 128 -12.37 -11.63 10.57
C HIS A 128 -11.39 -10.61 11.18
N ASP A 129 -10.27 -10.27 10.51
CA ASP A 129 -9.34 -9.24 10.95
C ASP A 129 -9.55 -7.89 10.22
N ARG A 130 -10.60 -7.83 9.39
CA ARG A 130 -11.03 -6.58 8.75
C ARG A 130 -11.87 -5.74 9.72
N SER A 131 -12.14 -4.52 9.31
CA SER A 131 -13.03 -3.60 10.04
C SER A 131 -12.52 -3.15 11.41
N ILE A 132 -11.23 -3.29 11.72
CA ILE A 132 -10.64 -2.72 12.93
C ILE A 132 -10.57 -1.20 12.77
N PRO A 133 -11.23 -0.41 13.66
CA PRO A 133 -11.18 1.04 13.61
C PRO A 133 -9.76 1.59 13.74
N ASP A 134 -9.44 2.67 13.01
CA ASP A 134 -8.10 3.28 13.04
C ASP A 134 -7.63 3.64 14.45
N LEU A 135 -8.51 4.19 15.29
CA LEU A 135 -8.16 4.54 16.67
C LEU A 135 -7.75 3.32 17.50
N VAL A 136 -8.45 2.19 17.33
CA VAL A 136 -8.12 0.93 18.01
C VAL A 136 -6.80 0.39 17.47
N ARG A 137 -6.62 0.40 16.14
CA ARG A 137 -5.36 -0.03 15.48
C ARG A 137 -4.17 0.74 16.05
N VAL A 138 -4.25 2.07 16.08
CA VAL A 138 -3.17 2.93 16.61
C VAL A 138 -2.90 2.61 18.08
N ALA A 139 -3.94 2.49 18.91
CA ALA A 139 -3.78 2.19 20.34
C ALA A 139 -3.08 0.83 20.59
N VAL A 140 -3.44 -0.22 19.80
CA VAL A 140 -2.80 -1.54 19.91
C VAL A 140 -1.33 -1.45 19.49
N LEU A 141 -1.04 -0.84 18.32
CA LEU A 141 0.34 -0.68 17.85
C LEU A 141 1.21 0.09 18.84
N GLN A 142 0.69 1.17 19.44
CA GLN A 142 1.40 1.95 20.45
C GLN A 142 1.64 1.14 21.74
N ARG A 143 0.62 0.43 22.24
CA ARG A 143 0.76 -0.46 23.41
C ARG A 143 1.87 -1.49 23.18
N ASP A 144 1.92 -2.09 21.98
CA ASP A 144 2.88 -3.13 21.61
C ASP A 144 4.19 -2.54 21.05
N ARG A 145 4.37 -1.20 21.15
CA ARG A 145 5.58 -0.47 20.73
C ARG A 145 5.97 -0.73 19.27
N PHE A 146 4.99 -0.88 18.38
CA PHE A 146 5.17 -1.20 16.96
C PHE A 146 6.05 -2.43 16.74
N LYS A 147 5.87 -3.47 17.56
CA LYS A 147 6.63 -4.73 17.49
C LYS A 147 5.68 -5.93 17.53
N CYS A 148 6.11 -7.01 16.87
CA CYS A 148 5.48 -8.31 17.06
C CYS A 148 5.62 -8.77 18.52
N VAL A 149 4.53 -9.07 19.20
CA VAL A 149 4.56 -9.50 20.61
C VAL A 149 5.21 -10.88 20.78
N GLU A 150 5.21 -11.71 19.73
CA GLU A 150 5.80 -13.06 19.75
C GLU A 150 7.33 -13.05 19.59
N CYS A 151 7.88 -12.27 18.64
CA CYS A 151 9.30 -12.31 18.32
C CYS A 151 10.02 -10.96 18.42
N GLY A 152 9.34 -9.89 18.78
CA GLY A 152 9.94 -8.56 18.88
C GLY A 152 10.29 -7.90 17.54
N TRP A 153 10.00 -8.56 16.40
CA TRP A 153 10.28 -7.98 15.09
C TRP A 153 9.55 -6.66 14.89
N HIS A 154 10.24 -5.71 14.33
CA HIS A 154 9.71 -4.40 13.95
C HIS A 154 10.29 -3.97 12.60
N ARG A 155 9.69 -2.96 11.99
CA ARG A 155 10.07 -2.56 10.62
C ARG A 155 11.52 -2.14 10.47
N GLY A 156 12.16 -1.59 11.49
CA GLY A 156 13.59 -1.30 11.46
C GLY A 156 14.51 -2.52 11.28
N MET A 157 13.96 -3.74 11.39
CA MET A 157 14.66 -5.01 11.15
C MET A 157 14.37 -5.60 9.76
N LEU A 158 13.76 -4.83 8.85
CA LEU A 158 13.44 -5.30 7.50
C LEU A 158 14.73 -5.67 6.75
N SER A 159 14.75 -6.89 6.19
CA SER A 159 15.84 -7.40 5.36
C SER A 159 15.26 -8.11 4.13
N PRO A 160 15.95 -8.08 2.97
CA PRO A 160 15.51 -8.78 1.77
C PRO A 160 15.23 -10.28 1.98
N ASP A 161 16.06 -10.93 2.80
CA ASP A 161 15.99 -12.37 3.05
C ASP A 161 15.02 -12.75 4.18
N ASP A 162 14.52 -11.77 4.94
CA ASP A 162 13.58 -12.00 6.03
C ASP A 162 12.15 -12.14 5.48
N PRO A 163 11.41 -13.23 5.79
CA PRO A 163 10.02 -13.38 5.39
C PRO A 163 9.06 -12.40 6.08
N ARG A 164 9.52 -11.76 7.17
CA ARG A 164 8.74 -10.76 7.90
C ARG A 164 8.79 -9.43 7.18
N LYS A 165 7.64 -8.92 6.75
CA LYS A 165 7.54 -7.71 5.92
C LYS A 165 6.71 -6.60 6.56
N MET A 166 5.72 -6.95 7.37
CA MET A 166 4.78 -6.01 7.97
C MET A 166 4.24 -6.47 9.32
N LEU A 167 3.61 -5.54 10.03
CA LEU A 167 2.85 -5.81 11.26
C LEU A 167 1.35 -5.87 10.94
N GLU A 168 0.69 -6.88 11.46
CA GLU A 168 -0.75 -7.10 11.38
C GLU A 168 -1.36 -7.17 12.77
N LEU A 169 -2.65 -6.83 12.89
CA LEU A 169 -3.38 -7.01 14.14
C LEU A 169 -4.14 -8.33 14.10
N HIS A 170 -4.05 -9.08 15.17
CA HIS A 170 -4.68 -10.37 15.35
C HIS A 170 -5.66 -10.35 16.52
N HIS A 171 -6.84 -10.96 16.35
CA HIS A 171 -7.82 -11.12 17.43
C HIS A 171 -7.48 -12.34 18.29
N ASN A 172 -7.24 -12.15 19.58
CA ASN A 172 -7.09 -13.25 20.54
C ASN A 172 -8.35 -14.11 20.59
N GLN A 173 -9.52 -13.46 20.64
CA GLN A 173 -10.81 -14.10 20.47
C GLN A 173 -11.42 -13.68 19.15
N HIS A 174 -11.61 -14.62 18.23
CA HIS A 174 -12.15 -14.33 16.90
C HIS A 174 -13.59 -13.83 16.91
N HIS A 175 -14.00 -13.04 15.92
CA HIS A 175 -15.39 -12.55 15.78
C HIS A 175 -16.43 -13.68 15.78
N LYS A 176 -16.13 -14.83 15.15
CA LYS A 176 -17.00 -16.03 15.21
C LYS A 176 -17.29 -16.51 16.64
N ASP A 177 -16.37 -16.23 17.55
CA ASP A 177 -16.43 -16.59 18.97
C ASP A 177 -16.82 -15.36 19.84
N LYS A 178 -17.50 -14.37 19.25
CA LYS A 178 -17.94 -13.10 19.87
C LYS A 178 -16.78 -12.15 20.27
N GLY A 179 -15.63 -12.28 19.65
CA GLY A 179 -14.51 -11.35 19.83
C GLY A 179 -14.85 -9.96 19.32
N THR A 180 -14.41 -8.95 20.03
CA THR A 180 -14.67 -7.53 19.75
C THR A 180 -13.43 -6.81 19.21
N ASN A 181 -13.63 -5.71 18.49
CA ASN A 181 -12.57 -4.81 18.04
C ASN A 181 -12.12 -3.86 19.16
N THR A 182 -11.69 -4.43 20.30
CA THR A 182 -11.17 -3.67 21.45
C THR A 182 -9.67 -3.84 21.59
N VAL A 183 -9.02 -2.88 22.22
CA VAL A 183 -7.56 -2.90 22.44
C VAL A 183 -7.13 -4.18 23.17
N ASP A 184 -7.90 -4.64 24.14
CA ASP A 184 -7.57 -5.80 24.96
C ASP A 184 -7.69 -7.14 24.20
N ASN A 185 -8.53 -7.18 23.15
CA ASN A 185 -8.72 -8.37 22.34
C ASN A 185 -7.79 -8.44 21.12
N LEU A 186 -6.98 -7.44 20.88
CA LEU A 186 -6.08 -7.36 19.72
C LEU A 186 -4.63 -7.37 20.14
N ILE A 187 -3.78 -8.04 19.36
CA ILE A 187 -2.32 -8.02 19.51
C ILE A 187 -1.64 -7.72 18.19
N THR A 188 -0.42 -7.19 18.26
CA THR A 188 0.41 -6.92 17.10
C THR A 188 1.30 -8.13 16.79
N LEU A 189 1.21 -8.67 15.59
CA LEU A 189 2.05 -9.75 15.08
C LEU A 189 2.75 -9.34 13.78
N CYS A 190 3.92 -9.92 13.49
CA CYS A 190 4.43 -9.87 12.12
C CYS A 190 3.61 -10.82 11.24
N ASN A 191 3.63 -10.60 9.92
CA ASN A 191 2.87 -11.41 8.97
C ASN A 191 3.14 -12.94 9.11
N VAL A 192 4.35 -13.33 9.48
CA VAL A 192 4.70 -14.75 9.68
C VAL A 192 3.96 -15.34 10.88
N HIS A 193 4.00 -14.70 12.04
CA HIS A 193 3.29 -15.16 13.24
C HIS A 193 1.77 -15.00 13.09
N HIS A 194 1.30 -13.97 12.41
CA HIS A 194 -0.12 -13.80 12.09
C HIS A 194 -0.66 -14.98 11.27
N ASP A 195 0.03 -15.37 10.19
CA ASP A 195 -0.33 -16.54 9.38
C ASP A 195 -0.22 -17.86 10.17
N GLU A 196 0.71 -17.94 11.10
CA GLU A 196 0.84 -19.12 11.97
C GLU A 196 -0.35 -19.27 12.91
N GLN A 197 -0.83 -18.18 13.54
CA GLN A 197 -2.03 -18.21 14.39
C GLN A 197 -3.26 -18.67 13.59
N HIS A 198 -3.44 -18.15 12.36
CA HIS A 198 -4.53 -18.60 11.49
C HIS A 198 -4.40 -20.07 11.06
N ARG A 199 -3.19 -20.58 10.86
CA ARG A 199 -2.98 -22.01 10.57
C ARG A 199 -3.32 -22.90 11.77
N LYS A 200 -2.95 -22.49 12.99
CA LYS A 200 -3.29 -23.20 14.23
C LYS A 200 -4.82 -23.28 14.42
N ALA A 201 -5.52 -22.16 14.21
CA ALA A 201 -6.98 -22.10 14.35
C ALA A 201 -7.76 -22.94 13.31
N ARG A 202 -7.13 -23.33 12.19
CA ARG A 202 -7.75 -24.18 11.14
C ARG A 202 -7.48 -25.66 11.28
N ARG A 203 -6.55 -26.09 12.15
CA ARG A 203 -6.33 -27.51 12.43
C ARG A 203 -7.43 -27.99 13.37
N PRO A 204 -8.31 -28.92 12.94
CA PRO A 204 -9.21 -29.59 13.90
C PRO A 204 -8.35 -30.38 14.89
N MET A 205 -8.72 -30.33 16.16
CA MET A 205 -8.19 -31.23 17.18
C MET A 205 -8.62 -32.64 16.85
#